data_766ecada13eafe06e775776479d1e5f4
#
_entry.id   766ecada13eafe06e775776479d1e5f4
#
_cell.length_a   1.000
_cell.length_b   1.000
_cell.length_c   1.000
_cell.angle_alpha   90.00
_cell.angle_beta   90.00
_cell.angle_gamma   90.00
#
_symmetry.space_group_name_H-M   'P 1'
#
loop_
_entity.id
_entity.type
_entity.pdbx_description
1 polymer ?
#
loop_
_entity_poly.entity_id
_entity_poly.type
_entity_poly.pdbx_seq_one_letter_code
_entity_poly.pdbx_strand_id
1 'polypeptide(L)'
;MSYKEEASMLKFDEELFLRLVEKEGLQFRGQIEEIVDTISKKGYSNIFMIGAGGTIAMMYPYEYILKSNSTIDVHAEIAAEFLVMNHKHFSKDSVCIFASVSGTTKETLEAAEFCKEKGATTIALVAEPDTPLTKMVDYCITTGSEKHSFDTFFMLLYMFVFRFMYNRNEFPQYEQFTKEVSLLPRAILSAVKAFDKKAEEFAIKHKDTDYHMMVGSGNLWGNTYSYAMCILEEMQWIHAKSIHAAEFFHGTLEMVVEDTSVILLKGEDETRPLMDRVERFAEKITKQLTIIDTKDFAMEGISEEFRKHFAVSINWSVLSRISVYLERERNHSLDLRRYYRKMEY
;
A
#
# COMPACT_ATOMS: atom_id res chain seq x y z
N MET A 1 -6.31 27.07 33.13
CA MET A 1 -6.07 26.65 31.75
C MET A 1 -6.93 25.40 31.54
N SER A 2 -8.03 25.47 30.80
CA SER A 2 -8.86 24.30 30.52
C SER A 2 -8.15 23.46 29.50
N TYR A 3 -7.79 22.22 29.85
CA TYR A 3 -7.47 21.19 28.87
C TYR A 3 -8.72 21.02 28.00
N LYS A 4 -8.67 21.50 26.74
CA LYS A 4 -9.61 21.02 25.74
C LYS A 4 -9.28 19.53 25.58
N GLU A 5 -10.19 18.65 25.99
CA GLU A 5 -10.15 17.26 25.52
C GLU A 5 -10.12 17.33 24.00
N GLU A 6 -9.00 16.92 23.40
CA GLU A 6 -8.95 16.70 21.95
C GLU A 6 -10.00 15.62 21.66
N ALA A 7 -11.00 15.97 20.87
CA ALA A 7 -12.04 15.01 20.48
C ALA A 7 -11.37 13.81 19.82
N SER A 8 -11.62 12.62 20.32
CA SER A 8 -11.07 11.39 19.76
C SER A 8 -11.49 11.24 18.30
N MET A 9 -10.57 10.88 17.42
CA MET A 9 -10.85 10.62 16.01
C MET A 9 -11.85 9.46 15.86
N LEU A 10 -12.75 9.56 14.88
CA LEU A 10 -13.76 8.54 14.62
C LEU A 10 -13.09 7.18 14.32
N LYS A 11 -13.44 6.14 15.10
CA LYS A 11 -12.93 4.76 14.91
C LYS A 11 -11.40 4.63 14.81
N PHE A 12 -10.63 5.50 15.49
CA PHE A 12 -9.18 5.42 15.51
C PHE A 12 -8.67 5.39 16.96
N ASP A 13 -8.01 4.31 17.32
CA ASP A 13 -7.37 4.11 18.62
C ASP A 13 -5.85 4.36 18.46
N GLU A 14 -5.38 5.52 18.92
CA GLU A 14 -3.98 5.93 18.79
C GLU A 14 -3.02 5.04 19.56
N GLU A 15 -3.41 4.59 20.76
CA GLU A 15 -2.55 3.73 21.59
C GLU A 15 -2.40 2.36 20.93
N LEU A 16 -3.50 1.81 20.42
CA LEU A 16 -3.48 0.55 19.68
C LEU A 16 -2.64 0.67 18.41
N PHE A 17 -2.81 1.76 17.63
CA PHE A 17 -2.03 2.01 16.43
C PHE A 17 -0.52 2.04 16.72
N LEU A 18 -0.09 2.86 17.69
CA LEU A 18 1.32 2.96 18.05
C LEU A 18 1.86 1.63 18.61
N ARG A 19 1.06 0.90 19.38
CA ARG A 19 1.48 -0.41 19.86
C ARG A 19 1.74 -1.38 18.72
N LEU A 20 0.80 -1.53 17.79
CA LEU A 20 0.88 -2.50 16.70
C LEU A 20 1.92 -2.09 15.64
N VAL A 21 1.94 -0.83 15.25
CA VAL A 21 2.77 -0.37 14.12
C VAL A 21 4.17 0.02 14.59
N GLU A 22 4.29 0.85 15.65
CA GLU A 22 5.59 1.30 16.16
C GLU A 22 6.29 0.18 16.92
N LYS A 23 5.65 -0.35 17.97
CA LYS A 23 6.33 -1.28 18.90
C LYS A 23 6.44 -2.68 18.35
N GLU A 24 5.33 -3.25 17.88
CA GLU A 24 5.30 -4.64 17.42
C GLU A 24 5.80 -4.79 15.98
N GLY A 25 5.56 -3.80 15.09
CA GLY A 25 6.06 -3.84 13.71
C GLY A 25 7.58 -3.75 13.62
N LEU A 26 8.23 -2.87 14.40
CA LEU A 26 9.67 -2.66 14.35
C LEU A 26 10.50 -3.83 14.93
N GLN A 27 9.91 -4.70 15.76
CA GLN A 27 10.64 -5.84 16.34
C GLN A 27 11.16 -6.83 15.28
N PHE A 28 10.58 -6.86 14.09
CA PHE A 28 10.94 -7.79 13.02
C PHE A 28 12.19 -7.40 12.23
N ARG A 29 12.76 -6.21 12.45
CA ARG A 29 13.93 -5.74 11.70
C ARG A 29 15.06 -6.77 11.66
N GLY A 30 15.49 -7.27 12.81
CA GLY A 30 16.60 -8.22 12.88
C GLY A 30 16.31 -9.53 12.14
N GLN A 31 15.09 -10.05 12.24
CA GLN A 31 14.67 -11.25 11.53
C GLN A 31 14.66 -11.03 10.00
N ILE A 32 14.18 -9.87 9.54
CA ILE A 32 14.17 -9.52 8.12
C ILE A 32 15.59 -9.40 7.58
N GLU A 33 16.49 -8.72 8.30
CA GLU A 33 17.89 -8.59 7.91
C GLU A 33 18.58 -9.96 7.80
N GLU A 34 18.35 -10.87 8.75
CA GLU A 34 18.88 -12.24 8.70
C GLU A 34 18.37 -13.03 7.49
N ILE A 35 17.07 -12.95 7.20
CA ILE A 35 16.45 -13.62 6.04
C ILE A 35 17.10 -13.10 4.75
N VAL A 36 17.13 -11.77 4.56
CA VAL A 36 17.66 -11.16 3.34
C VAL A 36 19.14 -11.40 3.18
N ASP A 37 19.91 -11.35 4.26
CA ASP A 37 21.35 -11.64 4.24
C ASP A 37 21.63 -13.10 3.86
N THR A 38 20.83 -14.02 4.37
CA THR A 38 20.93 -15.46 4.04
C THR A 38 20.64 -15.69 2.55
N ILE A 39 19.57 -15.10 2.03
CA ILE A 39 19.19 -15.19 0.63
C ILE A 39 20.25 -14.53 -0.26
N SER A 40 20.74 -13.37 0.10
CA SER A 40 21.77 -12.64 -0.66
C SER A 40 23.09 -13.40 -0.74
N LYS A 41 23.51 -14.07 0.35
CA LYS A 41 24.71 -14.93 0.37
C LYS A 41 24.56 -16.18 -0.49
N LYS A 42 23.35 -16.77 -0.52
CA LYS A 42 23.03 -17.91 -1.38
C LYS A 42 23.05 -17.51 -2.86
N GLY A 43 22.70 -16.25 -3.16
CA GLY A 43 22.45 -15.75 -4.51
C GLY A 43 21.01 -16.01 -4.97
N TYR A 44 20.51 -15.09 -5.79
CA TYR A 44 19.18 -15.17 -6.41
C TYR A 44 19.20 -14.48 -7.77
N SER A 45 18.26 -14.83 -8.66
CA SER A 45 18.18 -14.25 -10.01
C SER A 45 17.29 -13.00 -10.04
N ASN A 46 16.16 -13.02 -9.34
CA ASN A 46 15.13 -11.98 -9.36
C ASN A 46 14.22 -12.07 -8.14
N ILE A 47 13.34 -11.08 -8.01
CA ILE A 47 12.33 -11.04 -6.95
C ILE A 47 10.94 -10.99 -7.59
N PHE A 48 10.06 -11.90 -7.18
CA PHE A 48 8.64 -11.87 -7.49
C PHE A 48 7.85 -11.43 -6.25
N MET A 49 7.03 -10.41 -6.38
CA MET A 49 6.06 -9.96 -5.39
C MET A 49 4.69 -10.44 -5.84
N ILE A 50 4.10 -11.42 -5.14
CA ILE A 50 2.91 -12.11 -5.61
C ILE A 50 1.77 -11.92 -4.61
N GLY A 51 0.61 -11.51 -5.10
CA GLY A 51 -0.56 -11.27 -4.26
C GLY A 51 -1.86 -11.17 -5.04
N ALA A 52 -2.94 -10.88 -4.34
CA ALA A 52 -4.27 -10.69 -4.92
C ALA A 52 -4.96 -9.47 -4.30
N GLY A 53 -5.71 -8.71 -5.10
CA GLY A 53 -6.48 -7.55 -4.63
C GLY A 53 -5.61 -6.51 -3.92
N GLY A 54 -5.97 -6.15 -2.69
CA GLY A 54 -5.25 -5.14 -1.90
C GLY A 54 -3.78 -5.49 -1.63
N THR A 55 -3.44 -6.78 -1.51
CA THR A 55 -2.06 -7.17 -1.18
C THR A 55 -1.11 -7.05 -2.37
N ILE A 56 -1.54 -7.33 -3.60
CA ILE A 56 -0.70 -7.04 -4.77
C ILE A 56 -0.59 -5.53 -4.99
N ALA A 57 -1.68 -4.80 -4.81
CA ALA A 57 -1.67 -3.33 -4.90
C ALA A 57 -0.67 -2.69 -3.93
N MET A 58 -0.59 -3.22 -2.70
CA MET A 58 0.39 -2.80 -1.69
C MET A 58 1.85 -3.07 -2.13
N MET A 59 2.09 -4.03 -3.03
CA MET A 59 3.43 -4.38 -3.49
C MET A 59 3.91 -3.53 -4.68
N TYR A 60 3.02 -2.96 -5.50
CA TYR A 60 3.38 -2.11 -6.63
C TYR A 60 4.34 -0.95 -6.28
N PRO A 61 4.19 -0.24 -5.14
CA PRO A 61 5.16 0.77 -4.74
C PRO A 61 6.59 0.23 -4.61
N TYR A 62 6.75 -0.96 -4.09
CA TYR A 62 8.06 -1.58 -3.86
C TYR A 62 8.69 -2.11 -5.15
N GLU A 63 7.88 -2.60 -6.07
CA GLU A 63 8.32 -2.88 -7.43
C GLU A 63 8.83 -1.59 -8.10
N TYR A 64 8.07 -0.48 -8.00
CA TYR A 64 8.50 0.81 -8.52
C TYR A 64 9.80 1.29 -7.88
N ILE A 65 9.93 1.20 -6.54
CA ILE A 65 11.14 1.57 -5.81
C ILE A 65 12.33 0.75 -6.31
N LEU A 66 12.21 -0.57 -6.44
CA LEU A 66 13.28 -1.41 -6.95
C LEU A 66 13.64 -1.07 -8.39
N LYS A 67 12.66 -0.92 -9.29
CA LYS A 67 12.89 -0.56 -10.70
C LYS A 67 13.56 0.79 -10.88
N SER A 68 13.32 1.76 -9.98
CA SER A 68 13.87 3.11 -10.08
C SER A 68 15.20 3.30 -9.35
N ASN A 69 15.56 2.43 -8.40
CA ASN A 69 16.74 2.61 -7.54
C ASN A 69 17.70 1.42 -7.53
N SER A 70 17.41 0.33 -8.24
CA SER A 70 18.19 -0.91 -8.18
C SER A 70 18.28 -1.58 -9.55
N THR A 71 19.28 -2.45 -9.71
CA THR A 71 19.42 -3.35 -10.85
C THR A 71 18.79 -4.72 -10.60
N ILE A 72 18.07 -4.90 -9.50
CA ILE A 72 17.33 -6.14 -9.21
C ILE A 72 16.21 -6.30 -10.26
N ASP A 73 16.20 -7.45 -10.94
CA ASP A 73 15.06 -7.83 -11.78
C ASP A 73 13.87 -8.17 -10.87
N VAL A 74 12.79 -7.36 -10.93
CA VAL A 74 11.64 -7.45 -10.04
C VAL A 74 10.34 -7.46 -10.82
N HIS A 75 9.40 -8.28 -10.37
CA HIS A 75 8.07 -8.46 -10.95
C HIS A 75 7.01 -8.48 -9.86
N ALA A 76 5.98 -7.64 -10.01
CA ALA A 76 4.79 -7.69 -9.16
C ALA A 76 3.65 -8.35 -9.93
N GLU A 77 3.22 -9.53 -9.47
CA GLU A 77 2.34 -10.41 -10.21
C GLU A 77 1.04 -10.72 -9.46
N ILE A 78 -0.07 -10.69 -10.20
CA ILE A 78 -1.35 -11.16 -9.68
C ILE A 78 -1.31 -12.70 -9.58
N ALA A 79 -1.56 -13.24 -8.40
CA ALA A 79 -1.35 -14.65 -8.08
C ALA A 79 -2.04 -15.60 -9.09
N ALA A 80 -3.30 -15.35 -9.44
CA ALA A 80 -4.05 -16.19 -10.38
C ALA A 80 -3.47 -16.15 -11.80
N GLU A 81 -3.04 -14.98 -12.27
CA GLU A 81 -2.42 -14.82 -13.59
C GLU A 81 -1.02 -15.43 -13.62
N PHE A 82 -0.23 -15.25 -12.57
CA PHE A 82 1.10 -15.84 -12.43
C PHE A 82 1.08 -17.36 -12.57
N LEU A 83 0.09 -18.03 -12.00
CA LEU A 83 -0.05 -19.50 -12.09
C LEU A 83 -0.23 -20.03 -13.52
N VAL A 84 -0.90 -19.28 -14.38
CA VAL A 84 -1.23 -19.72 -15.74
C VAL A 84 -0.31 -19.15 -16.82
N MET A 85 0.40 -18.05 -16.52
CA MET A 85 1.23 -17.32 -17.48
C MET A 85 2.50 -18.07 -17.91
N ASN A 86 3.04 -18.96 -17.08
CA ASN A 86 4.36 -19.59 -17.28
C ASN A 86 5.46 -18.53 -17.50
N HIS A 87 5.64 -17.66 -16.51
CA HIS A 87 6.54 -16.52 -16.53
C HIS A 87 7.99 -16.94 -16.81
N LYS A 88 8.61 -16.41 -17.88
CA LYS A 88 9.91 -16.87 -18.39
C LYS A 88 11.11 -16.54 -17.51
N HIS A 89 11.00 -15.49 -16.68
CA HIS A 89 12.04 -15.13 -15.72
C HIS A 89 11.91 -15.91 -14.40
N PHE A 90 10.78 -16.58 -14.17
CA PHE A 90 10.60 -17.37 -12.95
C PHE A 90 11.41 -18.68 -13.01
N SER A 91 12.17 -18.94 -11.95
CA SER A 91 13.01 -20.14 -11.82
C SER A 91 13.18 -20.56 -10.36
N LYS A 92 13.88 -21.66 -10.12
CA LYS A 92 14.27 -22.11 -8.77
C LYS A 92 15.17 -21.11 -8.03
N ASP A 93 15.81 -20.21 -8.75
CA ASP A 93 16.69 -19.18 -8.19
C ASP A 93 15.93 -17.85 -7.95
N SER A 94 14.61 -17.84 -8.12
CA SER A 94 13.74 -16.71 -7.80
C SER A 94 13.45 -16.61 -6.29
N VAL A 95 13.26 -15.39 -5.82
CA VAL A 95 12.73 -15.09 -4.48
C VAL A 95 11.29 -14.63 -4.64
N CYS A 96 10.35 -15.30 -3.98
CA CYS A 96 8.93 -15.00 -4.06
C CYS A 96 8.44 -14.44 -2.72
N ILE A 97 7.95 -13.20 -2.73
CA ILE A 97 7.41 -12.51 -1.54
C ILE A 97 5.89 -12.47 -1.66
N PHE A 98 5.20 -13.02 -0.67
CA PHE A 98 3.75 -13.03 -0.57
C PHE A 98 3.29 -12.15 0.58
N ALA A 99 2.12 -11.53 0.45
CA ALA A 99 1.42 -10.91 1.57
C ALA A 99 -0.03 -11.39 1.62
N SER A 100 -0.51 -11.68 2.81
CA SER A 100 -1.90 -12.05 3.03
C SER A 100 -2.31 -11.72 4.46
N VAL A 101 -3.35 -10.92 4.66
CA VAL A 101 -3.85 -10.62 6.00
C VAL A 101 -4.31 -11.91 6.68
N SER A 102 -5.20 -12.67 6.06
CA SER A 102 -5.78 -13.89 6.61
C SER A 102 -4.91 -15.16 6.44
N GLY A 103 -3.90 -15.12 5.56
CA GLY A 103 -3.10 -16.31 5.24
C GLY A 103 -3.88 -17.47 4.59
N THR A 104 -5.10 -17.20 4.08
CA THR A 104 -6.05 -18.20 3.53
C THR A 104 -6.56 -17.90 2.13
N THR A 105 -6.07 -16.85 1.49
CA THR A 105 -6.47 -16.48 0.13
C THR A 105 -6.07 -17.58 -0.84
N LYS A 106 -7.03 -18.19 -1.52
CA LYS A 106 -6.86 -19.38 -2.34
C LYS A 106 -5.75 -19.21 -3.38
N GLU A 107 -5.83 -18.18 -4.20
CA GLU A 107 -4.86 -17.92 -5.27
C GLU A 107 -3.45 -17.66 -4.73
N THR A 108 -3.34 -17.03 -3.56
CA THR A 108 -2.04 -16.81 -2.89
C THR A 108 -1.44 -18.12 -2.38
N LEU A 109 -2.28 -19.02 -1.83
CA LEU A 109 -1.83 -20.35 -1.40
C LEU A 109 -1.36 -21.19 -2.58
N GLU A 110 -2.15 -21.25 -3.64
CA GLU A 110 -1.80 -22.00 -4.87
C GLU A 110 -0.48 -21.48 -5.49
N ALA A 111 -0.30 -20.15 -5.53
CA ALA A 111 0.94 -19.55 -6.03
C ALA A 111 2.14 -19.85 -5.12
N ALA A 112 1.98 -19.82 -3.80
CA ALA A 112 3.04 -20.15 -2.86
C ALA A 112 3.45 -21.63 -2.95
N GLU A 113 2.49 -22.54 -3.05
CA GLU A 113 2.72 -23.97 -3.27
C GLU A 113 3.47 -24.21 -4.58
N PHE A 114 3.01 -23.62 -5.69
CA PHE A 114 3.66 -23.69 -6.99
C PHE A 114 5.11 -23.20 -6.92
N CYS A 115 5.38 -22.05 -6.32
CA CYS A 115 6.74 -21.53 -6.19
C CYS A 115 7.65 -22.46 -5.39
N LYS A 116 7.15 -23.01 -4.28
CA LYS A 116 7.88 -23.97 -3.46
C LYS A 116 8.17 -25.27 -4.18
N GLU A 117 7.21 -25.84 -4.89
CA GLU A 117 7.41 -27.06 -5.72
C GLU A 117 8.46 -26.85 -6.80
N LYS A 118 8.57 -25.65 -7.35
CA LYS A 118 9.60 -25.28 -8.34
C LYS A 118 10.97 -25.00 -7.69
N GLY A 119 11.08 -25.01 -6.37
CA GLY A 119 12.32 -24.80 -5.64
C GLY A 119 12.73 -23.36 -5.46
N ALA A 120 11.84 -22.39 -5.75
CA ALA A 120 12.05 -20.97 -5.47
C ALA A 120 12.03 -20.71 -3.96
N THR A 121 12.76 -19.68 -3.51
CA THR A 121 12.72 -19.24 -2.11
C THR A 121 11.45 -18.47 -1.83
N THR A 122 10.68 -18.87 -0.82
CA THR A 122 9.38 -18.29 -0.50
C THR A 122 9.39 -17.55 0.84
N ILE A 123 8.88 -16.32 0.84
CA ILE A 123 8.74 -15.44 2.00
C ILE A 123 7.29 -15.02 2.10
N ALA A 124 6.68 -15.03 3.29
CA ALA A 124 5.33 -14.49 3.49
C ALA A 124 5.27 -13.48 4.62
N LEU A 125 4.47 -12.43 4.41
CA LEU A 125 3.98 -11.50 5.42
C LEU A 125 2.53 -11.85 5.71
N VAL A 126 2.21 -12.25 6.94
CA VAL A 126 0.87 -12.70 7.32
C VAL A 126 0.45 -12.01 8.61
N ALA A 127 -0.81 -11.53 8.68
CA ALA A 127 -1.29 -10.94 9.92
C ALA A 127 -1.68 -12.01 10.94
N GLU A 128 -2.42 -13.05 10.51
CA GLU A 128 -2.90 -14.09 11.39
C GLU A 128 -1.89 -15.24 11.54
N PRO A 129 -1.63 -15.72 12.78
CA PRO A 129 -0.74 -16.85 13.01
C PRO A 129 -1.40 -18.19 12.62
N ASP A 130 -0.57 -19.24 12.50
CA ASP A 130 -1.01 -20.63 12.31
C ASP A 130 -1.88 -20.91 11.08
N THR A 131 -1.80 -20.05 10.06
CA THR A 131 -2.55 -20.19 8.80
C THR A 131 -1.89 -21.19 7.86
N PRO A 132 -2.57 -21.64 6.79
CA PRO A 132 -1.96 -22.46 5.75
C PRO A 132 -0.71 -21.82 5.14
N LEU A 133 -0.74 -20.50 4.83
CA LEU A 133 0.38 -19.80 4.23
C LEU A 133 1.61 -19.77 5.14
N THR A 134 1.43 -19.54 6.46
CA THR A 134 2.55 -19.51 7.41
C THR A 134 3.28 -20.86 7.51
N LYS A 135 2.59 -21.98 7.26
CA LYS A 135 3.15 -23.34 7.32
C LYS A 135 3.77 -23.79 6.00
N MET A 136 3.47 -23.11 4.91
CA MET A 136 3.86 -23.51 3.57
C MET A 136 5.20 -22.90 3.13
N VAL A 137 5.48 -21.64 3.49
CA VAL A 137 6.64 -20.89 3.01
C VAL A 137 7.94 -21.22 3.76
N ASP A 138 9.09 -20.86 3.19
CA ASP A 138 10.40 -21.07 3.81
C ASP A 138 10.66 -20.08 4.94
N TYR A 139 10.22 -18.84 4.78
CA TYR A 139 10.32 -17.75 5.77
C TYR A 139 8.98 -17.08 5.95
N CYS A 140 8.61 -16.80 7.19
CA CYS A 140 7.37 -16.10 7.50
C CYS A 140 7.58 -15.03 8.57
N ILE A 141 7.02 -13.85 8.32
CA ILE A 141 6.82 -12.81 9.33
C ILE A 141 5.33 -12.76 9.65
N THR A 142 4.98 -13.04 10.90
CA THR A 142 3.59 -13.01 11.38
C THR A 142 3.42 -11.88 12.38
N THR A 143 2.55 -10.91 12.06
CA THR A 143 2.36 -9.72 12.91
C THR A 143 1.40 -9.95 14.08
N GLY A 144 0.59 -11.00 14.02
CA GLY A 144 -0.34 -11.39 15.09
C GLY A 144 -1.59 -10.50 15.19
N SER A 145 -1.86 -9.64 14.21
CA SER A 145 -3.03 -8.77 14.22
C SER A 145 -3.48 -8.39 12.81
N GLU A 146 -4.79 -8.51 12.56
CA GLU A 146 -5.42 -7.97 11.34
C GLU A 146 -5.56 -6.44 11.39
N LYS A 147 -5.67 -5.87 12.59
CA LYS A 147 -5.74 -4.40 12.75
C LYS A 147 -4.43 -3.77 12.36
N HIS A 148 -4.50 -2.70 11.57
CA HIS A 148 -3.33 -1.99 11.04
C HIS A 148 -2.33 -2.87 10.28
N SER A 149 -2.79 -4.00 9.72
CA SER A 149 -1.92 -4.94 9.00
C SER A 149 -1.24 -4.30 7.80
N PHE A 150 -1.92 -3.45 7.04
CA PHE A 150 -1.32 -2.73 5.91
C PHE A 150 -0.26 -1.73 6.38
N ASP A 151 -0.52 -0.96 7.44
CA ASP A 151 0.47 -0.03 8.01
C ASP A 151 1.74 -0.77 8.43
N THR A 152 1.58 -1.93 9.09
CA THR A 152 2.69 -2.78 9.49
C THR A 152 3.39 -3.42 8.29
N PHE A 153 2.66 -3.96 7.31
CA PHE A 153 3.24 -4.60 6.13
C PHE A 153 4.04 -3.62 5.28
N PHE A 154 3.61 -2.36 5.14
CA PHE A 154 4.41 -1.33 4.48
C PHE A 154 5.78 -1.18 5.16
N MET A 155 5.82 -1.13 6.50
CA MET A 155 7.09 -1.02 7.23
C MET A 155 7.98 -2.24 7.01
N LEU A 156 7.41 -3.46 7.05
CA LEU A 156 8.16 -4.69 6.80
C LEU A 156 8.72 -4.72 5.37
N LEU A 157 7.92 -4.35 4.37
CA LEU A 157 8.35 -4.31 2.97
C LEU A 157 9.45 -3.28 2.73
N TYR A 158 9.43 -2.11 3.40
CA TYR A 158 10.57 -1.19 3.35
C TYR A 158 11.85 -1.88 3.84
N MET A 159 11.81 -2.55 4.98
CA MET A 159 12.99 -3.23 5.52
C MET A 159 13.49 -4.32 4.57
N PHE A 160 12.61 -5.14 3.98
CA PHE A 160 12.99 -6.14 2.99
C PHE A 160 13.65 -5.53 1.76
N VAL A 161 12.96 -4.60 1.10
CA VAL A 161 13.38 -4.04 -0.20
C VAL A 161 14.69 -3.27 -0.06
N PHE A 162 14.81 -2.41 0.94
CA PHE A 162 16.02 -1.62 1.13
C PHE A 162 17.20 -2.45 1.65
N ARG A 163 16.96 -3.57 2.38
CA ARG A 163 18.02 -4.50 2.74
C ARG A 163 18.55 -5.27 1.53
N PHE A 164 17.69 -5.70 0.60
CA PHE A 164 18.14 -6.29 -0.67
C PHE A 164 19.03 -5.33 -1.46
N MET A 165 18.63 -4.06 -1.58
CA MET A 165 19.45 -3.03 -2.25
C MET A 165 20.78 -2.77 -1.51
N TYR A 166 20.74 -2.71 -0.17
CA TYR A 166 21.94 -2.55 0.64
C TYR A 166 22.97 -3.67 0.40
N ASN A 167 22.52 -4.92 0.38
CA ASN A 167 23.38 -6.08 0.15
C ASN A 167 23.99 -6.11 -1.27
N ARG A 168 23.43 -5.35 -2.19
CA ARG A 168 23.99 -5.13 -3.54
C ARG A 168 24.86 -3.89 -3.66
N ASN A 169 25.08 -3.17 -2.57
CA ASN A 169 25.74 -1.86 -2.54
C ASN A 169 25.02 -0.76 -3.35
N GLU A 170 23.71 -0.90 -3.55
CA GLU A 170 22.88 0.04 -4.29
C GLU A 170 22.16 1.05 -3.38
N PHE A 171 22.16 0.81 -2.05
CA PHE A 171 21.56 1.70 -1.06
C PHE A 171 22.41 1.77 0.22
N PRO A 172 23.56 2.49 0.22
CA PRO A 172 24.46 2.55 1.37
C PRO A 172 23.86 3.25 2.60
N GLN A 173 22.78 4.03 2.46
CA GLN A 173 22.11 4.76 3.53
C GLN A 173 21.16 3.88 4.37
N TYR A 174 21.17 2.55 4.22
CA TYR A 174 20.24 1.63 4.87
C TYR A 174 20.10 1.85 6.38
N GLU A 175 21.22 2.04 7.08
CA GLU A 175 21.20 2.25 8.54
C GLU A 175 20.51 3.57 8.94
N GLN A 176 20.66 4.64 8.17
CA GLN A 176 19.93 5.88 8.39
C GLN A 176 18.46 5.69 8.05
N PHE A 177 18.17 5.09 6.90
CA PHE A 177 16.81 4.82 6.45
C PHE A 177 16.00 4.04 7.50
N THR A 178 16.57 2.96 8.06
CA THR A 178 15.86 2.16 9.08
C THR A 178 15.63 2.90 10.39
N LYS A 179 16.53 3.83 10.77
CA LYS A 179 16.26 4.73 11.90
C LYS A 179 15.06 5.62 11.60
N GLU A 180 14.95 6.12 10.38
CA GLU A 180 13.83 6.98 9.98
C GLU A 180 12.52 6.18 9.75
N VAL A 181 12.58 4.90 9.34
CA VAL A 181 11.44 3.99 9.39
C VAL A 181 10.84 3.93 10.80
N SER A 182 11.65 3.99 11.84
CA SER A 182 11.14 3.96 13.22
C SER A 182 10.35 5.22 13.63
N LEU A 183 10.49 6.31 12.88
CA LEU A 183 9.72 7.56 13.09
C LEU A 183 8.41 7.56 12.30
N LEU A 184 8.30 6.70 11.29
CA LEU A 184 7.17 6.67 10.37
C LEU A 184 5.81 6.49 11.07
N PRO A 185 5.62 5.62 12.08
CA PRO A 185 4.34 5.48 12.76
C PRO A 185 3.84 6.80 13.37
N ARG A 186 4.74 7.62 13.92
CA ARG A 186 4.39 8.93 14.48
C ARG A 186 4.10 9.96 13.40
N ALA A 187 4.81 9.91 12.28
CA ALA A 187 4.53 10.74 11.12
C ALA A 187 3.16 10.39 10.51
N ILE A 188 2.81 9.11 10.41
CA ILE A 188 1.48 8.64 10.01
C ILE A 188 0.40 9.18 10.95
N LEU A 189 0.58 9.03 12.27
CA LEU A 189 -0.38 9.54 13.25
C LEU A 189 -0.59 11.06 13.13
N SER A 190 0.50 11.81 12.94
CA SER A 190 0.44 13.25 12.71
C SER A 190 -0.34 13.61 11.44
N ALA A 191 -0.09 12.90 10.33
CA ALA A 191 -0.77 13.11 9.06
C ALA A 191 -2.27 12.78 9.16
N VAL A 192 -2.61 11.66 9.81
CA VAL A 192 -4.00 11.23 10.05
C VAL A 192 -4.76 12.30 10.86
N LYS A 193 -4.18 12.82 11.94
CA LYS A 193 -4.77 13.92 12.73
C LYS A 193 -4.96 15.20 11.91
N ALA A 194 -3.95 15.57 11.13
CA ALA A 194 -4.00 16.79 10.31
C ALA A 194 -5.07 16.72 9.20
N PHE A 195 -5.33 15.50 8.69
CA PHE A 195 -6.29 15.29 7.59
C PHE A 195 -7.71 14.97 8.07
N ASP A 196 -7.92 14.59 9.31
CA ASP A 196 -9.17 14.02 9.82
C ASP A 196 -10.40 14.88 9.49
N LYS A 197 -10.31 16.20 9.71
CA LYS A 197 -11.38 17.12 9.37
C LYS A 197 -11.64 17.21 7.86
N LYS A 198 -10.60 17.23 7.04
CA LYS A 198 -10.73 17.24 5.56
C LYS A 198 -11.39 15.93 5.07
N ALA A 199 -11.10 14.81 5.71
CA ALA A 199 -11.74 13.53 5.41
C ALA A 199 -13.24 13.54 5.72
N GLU A 200 -13.64 14.13 6.85
CA GLU A 200 -15.05 14.34 7.20
C GLU A 200 -15.75 15.23 6.17
N GLU A 201 -15.18 16.38 5.85
CA GLU A 201 -15.71 17.31 4.84
C GLU A 201 -15.86 16.64 3.47
N PHE A 202 -14.89 15.82 3.07
CA PHE A 202 -14.96 15.03 1.84
C PHE A 202 -16.16 14.07 1.88
N ALA A 203 -16.31 13.29 2.95
CA ALA A 203 -17.37 12.31 3.08
C ALA A 203 -18.77 12.95 3.07
N ILE A 204 -18.95 14.07 3.76
CA ILE A 204 -20.21 14.84 3.75
C ILE A 204 -20.54 15.31 2.33
N LYS A 205 -19.55 15.86 1.61
CA LYS A 205 -19.71 16.38 0.25
C LYS A 205 -20.03 15.28 -0.76
N HIS A 206 -19.40 14.11 -0.61
CA HIS A 206 -19.41 13.04 -1.61
C HIS A 206 -20.23 11.79 -1.22
N LYS A 207 -21.00 11.82 -0.14
CA LYS A 207 -21.82 10.66 0.31
C LYS A 207 -22.77 10.12 -0.74
N ASP A 208 -23.27 10.98 -1.61
CA ASP A 208 -24.23 10.64 -2.67
C ASP A 208 -23.57 10.63 -4.06
N THR A 209 -22.25 10.73 -4.15
CA THR A 209 -21.51 10.66 -5.41
C THR A 209 -21.37 9.20 -5.86
N ASP A 210 -21.88 8.88 -7.05
CA ASP A 210 -21.91 7.51 -7.58
C ASP A 210 -20.63 7.08 -8.30
N TYR A 211 -19.77 8.05 -8.67
CA TYR A 211 -18.57 7.77 -9.45
C TYR A 211 -17.40 8.67 -9.07
N HIS A 212 -16.25 8.07 -8.84
CA HIS A 212 -14.99 8.76 -8.59
C HIS A 212 -13.90 8.36 -9.59
N MET A 213 -13.21 9.33 -10.13
CA MET A 213 -11.94 9.14 -10.83
C MET A 213 -10.79 9.31 -9.84
N MET A 214 -10.03 8.25 -9.58
CA MET A 214 -8.84 8.29 -8.75
C MET A 214 -7.59 8.27 -9.60
N VAL A 215 -6.76 9.29 -9.50
CA VAL A 215 -5.55 9.42 -10.31
C VAL A 215 -4.32 9.38 -9.42
N GLY A 216 -3.36 8.56 -9.80
CA GLY A 216 -2.06 8.45 -9.15
C GLY A 216 -0.97 7.95 -10.08
N SER A 217 0.26 7.95 -9.60
CA SER A 217 1.42 7.46 -10.36
C SER A 217 2.56 7.07 -9.41
N GLY A 218 3.59 6.44 -9.96
CA GLY A 218 4.79 6.08 -9.21
C GLY A 218 4.47 5.31 -7.93
N ASN A 219 5.03 5.73 -6.83
CA ASN A 219 4.83 5.10 -5.52
C ASN A 219 3.36 5.07 -5.06
N LEU A 220 2.52 5.99 -5.52
CA LEU A 220 1.10 6.04 -5.12
C LEU A 220 0.16 5.30 -6.09
N TRP A 221 0.68 4.69 -7.15
CA TRP A 221 -0.16 3.91 -8.06
C TRP A 221 -0.87 2.77 -7.35
N GLY A 222 -0.16 2.03 -6.49
CA GLY A 222 -0.74 0.93 -5.71
C GLY A 222 -1.88 1.39 -4.80
N ASN A 223 -1.71 2.51 -4.09
CA ASN A 223 -2.77 3.09 -3.26
C ASN A 223 -3.98 3.54 -4.09
N THR A 224 -3.73 4.14 -5.26
CA THR A 224 -4.78 4.57 -6.19
C THR A 224 -5.63 3.40 -6.65
N TYR A 225 -4.98 2.32 -7.09
CA TYR A 225 -5.64 1.09 -7.53
C TYR A 225 -6.40 0.41 -6.39
N SER A 226 -5.74 0.22 -5.23
CA SER A 226 -6.34 -0.44 -4.09
C SER A 226 -7.53 0.32 -3.52
N TYR A 227 -7.43 1.64 -3.39
CA TYR A 227 -8.51 2.43 -2.82
C TYR A 227 -9.75 2.44 -3.72
N ALA A 228 -9.56 2.58 -5.03
CA ALA A 228 -10.67 2.50 -5.99
C ALA A 228 -11.37 1.14 -5.90
N MET A 229 -10.65 0.03 -6.07
CA MET A 229 -11.22 -1.30 -6.17
C MET A 229 -11.62 -1.88 -4.80
N CYS A 230 -10.71 -1.86 -3.82
CA CYS A 230 -10.95 -2.59 -2.56
C CYS A 230 -11.79 -1.77 -1.56
N ILE A 231 -11.75 -0.44 -1.63
CA ILE A 231 -12.50 0.39 -0.68
C ILE A 231 -13.77 0.93 -1.32
N LEU A 232 -13.66 1.70 -2.41
CA LEU A 232 -14.85 2.33 -2.99
C LEU A 232 -15.79 1.32 -3.63
N GLU A 233 -15.29 0.41 -4.47
CA GLU A 233 -16.13 -0.57 -5.13
C GLU A 233 -16.53 -1.73 -4.21
N GLU A 234 -15.57 -2.40 -3.55
CA GLU A 234 -15.82 -3.58 -2.73
C GLU A 234 -16.57 -3.27 -1.44
N MET A 235 -16.13 -2.25 -0.69
CA MET A 235 -16.65 -1.97 0.66
C MET A 235 -17.76 -0.94 0.66
N GLN A 236 -17.75 0.04 -0.25
CA GLN A 236 -18.75 1.11 -0.29
C GLN A 236 -19.74 1.02 -1.45
N TRP A 237 -19.50 0.13 -2.43
CA TRP A 237 -20.31 -0.06 -3.63
C TRP A 237 -20.49 1.21 -4.45
N ILE A 238 -19.46 2.03 -4.47
CA ILE A 238 -19.34 3.25 -5.28
C ILE A 238 -18.51 2.88 -6.51
N HIS A 239 -18.97 3.24 -7.69
CA HIS A 239 -18.17 3.07 -8.90
C HIS A 239 -16.90 3.93 -8.81
N ALA A 240 -15.77 3.33 -9.11
CA ALA A 240 -14.50 4.05 -9.13
C ALA A 240 -13.62 3.57 -10.26
N LYS A 241 -12.81 4.47 -10.79
CA LYS A 241 -11.81 4.12 -11.79
C LYS A 241 -10.44 4.60 -11.30
N SER A 242 -9.51 3.67 -11.14
CA SER A 242 -8.10 4.00 -10.97
C SER A 242 -7.48 4.35 -12.32
N ILE A 243 -6.76 5.47 -12.37
CA ILE A 243 -6.19 6.02 -13.60
C ILE A 243 -4.73 6.36 -13.31
N HIS A 244 -3.82 5.77 -14.09
CA HIS A 244 -2.41 6.17 -14.03
C HIS A 244 -2.24 7.55 -14.68
N ALA A 245 -1.56 8.49 -13.99
CA ALA A 245 -1.44 9.87 -14.49
C ALA A 245 -0.79 9.97 -15.86
N ALA A 246 0.11 9.04 -16.23
CA ALA A 246 0.72 8.98 -17.55
C ALA A 246 -0.28 8.65 -18.67
N GLU A 247 -1.36 7.89 -18.33
CA GLU A 247 -2.39 7.45 -19.28
C GLU A 247 -3.63 8.38 -19.29
N PHE A 248 -3.74 9.30 -18.34
CA PHE A 248 -4.90 10.17 -18.18
C PHE A 248 -5.29 10.89 -19.47
N PHE A 249 -4.29 11.39 -20.22
CA PHE A 249 -4.48 12.17 -21.45
C PHE A 249 -4.68 11.31 -22.71
N HIS A 250 -4.74 9.99 -22.58
CA HIS A 250 -4.94 9.04 -23.68
C HIS A 250 -6.37 8.47 -23.72
N GLY A 251 -7.36 9.31 -23.37
CA GLY A 251 -8.78 9.01 -23.45
C GLY A 251 -9.58 9.41 -22.21
N THR A 252 -9.07 9.19 -21.00
CA THR A 252 -9.82 9.44 -19.77
C THR A 252 -10.19 10.91 -19.57
N LEU A 253 -9.37 11.85 -20.04
CA LEU A 253 -9.67 13.30 -19.98
C LEU A 253 -11.04 13.64 -20.59
N GLU A 254 -11.50 12.91 -21.61
CA GLU A 254 -12.78 13.18 -22.29
C GLU A 254 -14.01 12.89 -21.40
N MET A 255 -13.81 12.15 -20.31
CA MET A 255 -14.87 11.85 -19.34
C MET A 255 -14.96 12.88 -18.21
N VAL A 256 -14.06 13.86 -18.17
CA VAL A 256 -14.06 14.89 -17.13
C VAL A 256 -14.95 16.04 -17.55
N VAL A 257 -16.01 16.26 -16.80
CA VAL A 257 -16.94 17.38 -16.93
C VAL A 257 -17.03 18.16 -15.61
N GLU A 258 -17.80 19.24 -15.56
CA GLU A 258 -17.84 20.19 -14.45
C GLU A 258 -18.13 19.55 -13.08
N ASP A 259 -18.95 18.52 -13.03
CA ASP A 259 -19.38 17.80 -11.82
C ASP A 259 -18.67 16.46 -11.59
N THR A 260 -17.72 16.08 -12.46
CA THR A 260 -16.95 14.84 -12.28
C THR A 260 -16.07 14.92 -11.04
N SER A 261 -16.25 13.98 -10.10
CA SER A 261 -15.36 13.85 -8.94
C SER A 261 -14.01 13.28 -9.36
N VAL A 262 -12.96 14.08 -9.25
CA VAL A 262 -11.58 13.71 -9.53
C VAL A 262 -10.77 13.79 -8.24
N ILE A 263 -10.13 12.68 -7.85
CA ILE A 263 -9.29 12.59 -6.66
C ILE A 263 -7.85 12.35 -7.11
N LEU A 264 -6.96 13.29 -6.81
CA LEU A 264 -5.54 13.21 -7.13
C LEU A 264 -4.74 12.78 -5.91
N LEU A 265 -4.00 11.67 -6.02
CA LEU A 265 -3.04 11.23 -5.01
C LEU A 265 -1.63 11.64 -5.47
N LYS A 266 -1.10 12.71 -4.87
CA LYS A 266 0.19 13.28 -5.26
C LYS A 266 1.29 12.84 -4.31
N GLY A 267 2.25 12.07 -4.87
CA GLY A 267 3.48 11.67 -4.18
C GLY A 267 4.61 12.70 -4.32
N GLU A 268 5.76 12.32 -3.77
CA GLU A 268 6.99 13.13 -3.79
C GLU A 268 8.08 12.52 -4.68
N ASP A 269 7.75 11.44 -5.40
CA ASP A 269 8.67 10.76 -6.32
C ASP A 269 8.77 11.45 -7.69
N GLU A 270 9.59 10.88 -8.55
CA GLU A 270 9.95 11.41 -9.87
C GLU A 270 8.75 11.54 -10.83
N THR A 271 7.62 10.87 -10.53
CA THR A 271 6.39 10.95 -11.35
C THR A 271 5.53 12.18 -11.04
N ARG A 272 5.85 12.94 -10.00
CA ARG A 272 5.09 14.13 -9.58
C ARG A 272 4.74 15.09 -10.72
N PRO A 273 5.62 15.39 -11.71
CA PRO A 273 5.26 16.28 -12.83
C PRO A 273 4.08 15.77 -13.67
N LEU A 274 3.84 14.44 -13.71
CA LEU A 274 2.66 13.85 -14.37
C LEU A 274 1.38 14.21 -13.62
N MET A 275 1.43 14.16 -12.30
CA MET A 275 0.31 14.56 -11.43
C MET A 275 0.02 16.06 -11.54
N ASP A 276 1.07 16.91 -11.55
CA ASP A 276 0.93 18.35 -11.72
C ASP A 276 0.28 18.71 -13.08
N ARG A 277 0.53 17.90 -14.10
CA ARG A 277 -0.13 18.06 -15.41
C ARG A 277 -1.62 17.75 -15.33
N VAL A 278 -2.02 16.67 -14.64
CA VAL A 278 -3.43 16.31 -14.46
C VAL A 278 -4.15 17.36 -13.61
N GLU A 279 -3.52 17.83 -12.53
CA GLU A 279 -4.05 18.90 -11.67
C GLU A 279 -4.38 20.15 -12.46
N ARG A 280 -3.41 20.70 -13.21
CA ARG A 280 -3.63 21.89 -14.06
C ARG A 280 -4.75 21.74 -15.09
N PHE A 281 -5.01 20.51 -15.55
CA PHE A 281 -6.14 20.23 -16.43
C PHE A 281 -7.45 20.19 -15.64
N ALA A 282 -7.49 19.39 -14.58
CA ALA A 282 -8.69 19.15 -13.79
C ALA A 282 -9.25 20.43 -13.14
N GLU A 283 -8.37 21.32 -12.64
CA GLU A 283 -8.74 22.62 -12.08
C GLU A 283 -9.54 23.52 -13.06
N LYS A 284 -9.31 23.36 -14.37
CA LYS A 284 -10.01 24.15 -15.39
C LYS A 284 -11.37 23.58 -15.76
N ILE A 285 -11.62 22.31 -15.47
CA ILE A 285 -12.78 21.59 -15.99
C ILE A 285 -13.76 21.23 -14.87
N THR A 286 -13.29 20.60 -13.78
CA THR A 286 -14.20 20.14 -12.74
C THR A 286 -14.19 21.01 -11.49
N LYS A 287 -15.38 21.16 -10.86
CA LYS A 287 -15.57 21.79 -9.57
C LYS A 287 -15.47 20.78 -8.39
N GLN A 288 -15.28 19.51 -8.71
CA GLN A 288 -15.24 18.40 -7.75
C GLN A 288 -13.83 17.80 -7.65
N LEU A 289 -12.82 18.67 -7.72
CA LEU A 289 -11.43 18.25 -7.56
C LEU A 289 -11.07 18.11 -6.07
N THR A 290 -10.47 16.96 -5.72
CA THR A 290 -9.88 16.71 -4.41
C THR A 290 -8.42 16.34 -4.59
N ILE A 291 -7.53 17.03 -3.89
CA ILE A 291 -6.09 16.77 -3.95
C ILE A 291 -5.61 16.31 -2.58
N ILE A 292 -4.96 15.15 -2.54
CA ILE A 292 -4.28 14.61 -1.37
C ILE A 292 -2.80 14.59 -1.70
N ASP A 293 -2.09 15.62 -1.26
CA ASP A 293 -0.66 15.81 -1.53
C ASP A 293 0.14 15.44 -0.28
N THR A 294 1.09 14.50 -0.42
CA THR A 294 1.91 14.06 0.72
C THR A 294 2.84 15.15 1.22
N LYS A 295 3.15 16.17 0.40
CA LYS A 295 3.90 17.36 0.83
C LYS A 295 3.19 18.19 1.89
N ASP A 296 1.88 18.09 1.99
CA ASP A 296 1.08 18.82 3.00
C ASP A 296 1.27 18.26 4.42
N PHE A 297 1.88 17.07 4.55
CA PHE A 297 2.03 16.39 5.83
C PHE A 297 3.46 16.54 6.37
N ALA A 298 3.57 16.98 7.62
CA ALA A 298 4.83 16.99 8.33
C ALA A 298 5.29 15.55 8.61
N MET A 299 6.54 15.26 8.28
CA MET A 299 7.22 14.02 8.60
C MET A 299 8.43 14.37 9.48
N GLU A 300 8.17 14.72 10.76
CA GLU A 300 9.22 15.18 11.66
C GLU A 300 10.32 14.14 11.83
N GLY A 301 11.56 14.59 11.67
CA GLY A 301 12.77 13.74 11.79
C GLY A 301 13.04 12.87 10.57
N ILE A 302 12.18 12.89 9.56
CA ILE A 302 12.39 12.18 8.28
C ILE A 302 13.07 13.16 7.30
N SER A 303 14.20 12.73 6.76
CA SER A 303 14.97 13.51 5.80
C SER A 303 14.23 13.63 4.46
N GLU A 304 14.46 14.74 3.77
CA GLU A 304 13.84 15.02 2.45
C GLU A 304 14.09 13.90 1.44
N GLU A 305 15.27 13.29 1.50
CA GLU A 305 15.67 12.17 0.66
C GLU A 305 14.74 10.95 0.76
N PHE A 306 14.22 10.67 1.97
CA PHE A 306 13.42 9.46 2.23
C PHE A 306 11.91 9.70 2.21
N ARG A 307 11.46 10.95 2.27
CA ARG A 307 10.04 11.30 2.25
C ARG A 307 9.28 10.65 1.10
N LYS A 308 9.86 10.67 -0.12
CA LYS A 308 9.25 10.07 -1.30
C LYS A 308 8.90 8.58 -1.13
N HIS A 309 9.70 7.83 -0.38
CA HIS A 309 9.45 6.42 -0.12
C HIS A 309 8.31 6.25 0.90
N PHE A 310 8.29 7.05 1.96
CA PHE A 310 7.28 6.97 3.03
C PHE A 310 5.92 7.56 2.64
N ALA A 311 5.86 8.33 1.55
CA ALA A 311 4.62 8.88 1.00
C ALA A 311 3.51 7.83 0.83
N VAL A 312 3.87 6.58 0.53
CA VAL A 312 2.93 5.45 0.36
C VAL A 312 2.15 5.20 1.65
N SER A 313 2.84 5.03 2.77
CA SER A 313 2.22 4.75 4.08
C SER A 313 1.39 5.94 4.57
N ILE A 314 1.93 7.16 4.44
CA ILE A 314 1.20 8.39 4.79
C ILE A 314 -0.10 8.49 4.00
N ASN A 315 -0.04 8.33 2.68
CA ASN A 315 -1.21 8.44 1.82
C ASN A 315 -2.26 7.36 2.12
N TRP A 316 -1.85 6.09 2.34
CA TRP A 316 -2.75 5.01 2.69
C TRP A 316 -3.54 5.29 3.98
N SER A 317 -2.83 5.69 5.04
CA SER A 317 -3.45 5.94 6.34
C SER A 317 -4.36 7.17 6.32
N VAL A 318 -4.00 8.21 5.55
CA VAL A 318 -4.84 9.38 5.29
C VAL A 318 -6.13 8.99 4.55
N LEU A 319 -6.04 8.15 3.50
CA LEU A 319 -7.21 7.63 2.79
C LEU A 319 -8.14 6.81 3.70
N SER A 320 -7.60 6.09 4.68
CA SER A 320 -8.41 5.34 5.63
C SER A 320 -9.36 6.24 6.44
N ARG A 321 -9.00 7.52 6.65
CA ARG A 321 -9.89 8.49 7.31
C ARG A 321 -11.12 8.80 6.47
N ILE A 322 -10.96 8.94 5.16
CA ILE A 322 -12.10 9.10 4.23
C ILE A 322 -13.04 7.89 4.33
N SER A 323 -12.48 6.67 4.40
CA SER A 323 -13.27 5.43 4.45
C SER A 323 -14.21 5.39 5.67
N VAL A 324 -13.71 5.71 6.87
CA VAL A 324 -14.53 5.65 8.09
C VAL A 324 -15.61 6.76 8.13
N TYR A 325 -15.34 7.92 7.53
CA TYR A 325 -16.34 8.96 7.41
C TYR A 325 -17.37 8.66 6.32
N LEU A 326 -16.98 8.07 5.17
CA LEU A 326 -17.94 7.57 4.17
C LEU A 326 -18.86 6.50 4.75
N GLU A 327 -18.32 5.57 5.55
CA GLU A 327 -19.11 4.58 6.27
C GLU A 327 -20.21 5.24 7.11
N ARG A 328 -19.85 6.27 7.87
CA ARG A 328 -20.79 7.02 8.72
C ARG A 328 -21.84 7.78 7.88
N GLU A 329 -21.39 8.59 6.93
CA GLU A 329 -22.27 9.48 6.18
C GLU A 329 -23.20 8.73 5.23
N ARG A 330 -22.78 7.57 4.74
CA ARG A 330 -23.58 6.70 3.87
C ARG A 330 -24.41 5.68 4.65
N ASN A 331 -24.21 5.56 5.96
CA ASN A 331 -24.77 4.48 6.77
C ASN A 331 -24.50 3.10 6.13
N HIS A 332 -23.28 2.89 5.62
CA HIS A 332 -22.89 1.71 4.86
C HIS A 332 -21.58 1.15 5.42
N SER A 333 -21.69 0.09 6.24
CA SER A 333 -20.52 -0.50 6.91
C SER A 333 -19.45 -0.96 5.92
N LEU A 334 -18.19 -0.71 6.26
CA LEU A 334 -17.02 -1.20 5.51
C LEU A 334 -16.94 -2.75 5.50
N ASP A 335 -17.65 -3.45 6.38
CA ASP A 335 -17.69 -4.91 6.42
C ASP A 335 -18.75 -5.52 5.48
N LEU A 336 -19.59 -4.71 4.87
CA LEU A 336 -20.62 -5.21 3.96
C LEU A 336 -20.02 -5.77 2.69
N ARG A 337 -20.48 -6.93 2.30
CA ARG A 337 -20.12 -7.60 1.05
C ARG A 337 -21.39 -8.16 0.40
N ARG A 338 -21.48 -8.09 -0.94
CA ARG A 338 -22.56 -8.75 -1.69
C ARG A 338 -22.23 -10.20 -1.99
N TYR A 339 -21.03 -10.45 -2.51
CA TYR A 339 -20.61 -11.74 -3.07
C TYR A 339 -19.31 -12.25 -2.48
N TYR A 340 -18.33 -11.36 -2.24
CA TYR A 340 -16.99 -11.69 -1.78
C TYR A 340 -17.04 -12.55 -0.51
N ARG A 341 -16.47 -13.75 -0.55
CA ARG A 341 -16.50 -14.76 0.53
C ARG A 341 -17.92 -15.20 0.97
N LYS A 342 -18.96 -14.96 0.15
CA LYS A 342 -20.35 -15.37 0.45
C LYS A 342 -20.89 -16.38 -0.56
N MET A 343 -20.23 -16.56 -1.69
CA MET A 343 -20.60 -17.55 -2.71
C MET A 343 -19.32 -18.09 -3.36
N GLU A 344 -19.41 -19.27 -3.96
CA GLU A 344 -18.37 -19.83 -4.82
C GLU A 344 -18.36 -19.14 -6.17
N TYR A 345 -17.17 -18.88 -6.72
CA TYR A 345 -16.93 -18.33 -8.05
C TYR A 345 -15.58 -18.77 -8.61
#